data_bbff1162d53a0912a48702aff9c6c8fb
#
_entry.id   bbff1162d53a0912a48702aff9c6c8fb
#
_cell.length_a   1.000
_cell.length_b   1.000
_cell.length_c   1.000
_cell.angle_alpha   90.00
_cell.angle_beta   90.00
_cell.angle_gamma   90.00
#
_symmetry.space_group_name_H-M   'P 1'
#
loop_
_entity.id
_entity.type
_entity.pdbx_description
1 polymer ?
#
loop_
_entity_poly.entity_id
_entity_poly.type
_entity_poly.pdbx_seq_one_letter_code
_entity_poly.pdbx_strand_id
1 'polypeptide(L)'
;MRTNHLLFIVAGVLALGSGANGQQDVLPDIPQGTISIDLVPIATGLAAPLYGISPPADTSRLFVLEQKGQVLVMQNGSLLPTPALDIQSLVAPPLVITNANDERGLLGFAFHPGFNDILSPGYHTVYTYNSQPVGSGVTYVAPNAAIQNYKNVVNEFKMSLTDPNVIDPSTRREVISFGKNAGNHNGGTVAFGPDGYMYLALGDGGNANDVGPSHIEPGGNAQNLSTPLGKMLRFNPINPTLNAGTSTDPISPNGQYRIPTTNPFQGAGQVPEIYAYGFRNPYRFAFDTLNGQLILADVGQNTVEEIDRVTIGGNYGWAIKEGTFLFNRTTGPGGNAGTVGPNSPGDPVGLMDPIIGTMGTLQYDHGDGISITGGFVYRGSAIPELYGKYVFGDLALHTQPTRVDGRLFYADLDTGLINEFLSPDFNVDGVLPNGLTVHGFGEDANGELYAMVTNTPSSGTGGIIYAIRPVPEPASVVLMVGGLLTIAARRRSSRI
;
A
#
# COMPACT_ATOMS: atom_id res chain seq x y z
N MET A 1 20.46 67.86 -27.17
CA MET A 1 20.40 66.37 -27.20
C MET A 1 20.40 65.85 -25.77
N ARG A 2 19.23 65.47 -25.27
CA ARG A 2 19.09 64.91 -23.92
C ARG A 2 18.67 63.42 -24.10
N THR A 3 19.51 62.52 -23.72
CA THR A 3 19.30 61.06 -23.74
C THR A 3 18.60 60.66 -22.44
N ASN A 4 17.34 60.19 -22.54
CA ASN A 4 16.61 59.59 -21.43
C ASN A 4 16.98 58.11 -21.34
N HIS A 5 17.57 57.72 -20.22
CA HIS A 5 17.68 56.31 -19.83
C HIS A 5 16.40 55.88 -19.09
N LEU A 6 15.68 54.95 -19.69
CA LEU A 6 14.56 54.28 -19.05
C LEU A 6 15.11 53.18 -18.17
N LEU A 7 14.88 53.30 -16.87
CA LEU A 7 15.19 52.26 -15.86
C LEU A 7 13.99 51.32 -15.75
N PHE A 8 14.12 50.08 -16.17
CA PHE A 8 13.14 49.03 -15.90
C PHE A 8 13.36 48.52 -14.48
N ILE A 9 12.45 48.84 -13.58
CA ILE A 9 12.36 48.18 -12.26
C ILE A 9 11.50 46.94 -12.44
N VAL A 10 12.11 45.76 -12.37
CA VAL A 10 11.40 44.51 -12.24
C VAL A 10 11.02 44.38 -10.75
N ALA A 11 9.76 44.63 -10.45
CA ALA A 11 9.22 44.32 -9.14
C ALA A 11 8.99 42.81 -9.05
N GLY A 12 9.89 42.10 -8.36
CA GLY A 12 9.67 40.74 -7.94
C GLY A 12 8.58 40.74 -6.86
N VAL A 13 7.43 40.16 -7.15
CA VAL A 13 6.41 39.87 -6.17
C VAL A 13 6.89 38.67 -5.38
N LEU A 14 7.42 38.88 -4.17
CA LEU A 14 7.53 37.82 -3.18
C LEU A 14 6.11 37.52 -2.70
N ALA A 15 5.57 36.41 -3.15
CA ALA A 15 4.42 35.77 -2.52
C ALA A 15 4.88 35.23 -1.17
N LEU A 16 4.58 35.95 -0.09
CA LEU A 16 4.64 35.42 1.27
C LEU A 16 3.47 34.45 1.44
N GLY A 17 3.68 33.17 1.12
CA GLY A 17 2.80 32.09 1.51
C GLY A 17 2.82 31.97 3.03
N SER A 18 1.68 32.18 3.66
CA SER A 18 1.46 31.95 5.08
C SER A 18 1.49 30.42 5.33
N GLY A 19 2.66 29.87 5.63
CA GLY A 19 2.84 28.47 5.97
C GLY A 19 2.18 28.12 7.30
N ALA A 20 1.12 27.34 7.25
CA ALA A 20 0.67 26.54 8.36
C ALA A 20 1.38 25.18 8.25
N ASN A 21 2.30 24.89 9.18
CA ASN A 21 2.97 23.61 9.40
C ASN A 21 3.77 23.03 8.22
N GLY A 22 5.01 23.40 8.09
CA GLY A 22 6.21 22.68 7.69
C GLY A 22 6.17 21.52 6.68
N GLN A 23 5.22 21.47 5.76
CA GLN A 23 5.34 20.65 4.56
C GLN A 23 6.49 21.23 3.73
N GLN A 24 7.50 20.40 3.44
CA GLN A 24 8.62 20.83 2.60
C GLN A 24 8.27 20.50 1.15
N ASP A 25 8.15 21.53 0.36
CA ASP A 25 8.02 21.50 -1.07
C ASP A 25 9.45 21.50 -1.66
N VAL A 26 9.98 20.31 -1.95
CA VAL A 26 11.37 20.10 -2.40
C VAL A 26 11.45 19.45 -3.78
N LEU A 27 10.31 18.99 -4.31
CA LEU A 27 10.15 18.38 -5.62
C LEU A 27 9.11 19.16 -6.43
N PRO A 28 9.10 19.07 -7.77
CA PRO A 28 8.04 19.63 -8.58
C PRO A 28 6.68 18.97 -8.30
N ASP A 29 5.60 19.76 -8.30
CA ASP A 29 4.22 19.26 -8.20
C ASP A 29 3.94 18.16 -9.24
N ILE A 30 3.16 17.15 -8.86
CA ILE A 30 2.72 16.10 -9.77
C ILE A 30 1.77 16.70 -10.82
N PRO A 31 2.12 16.62 -12.12
CA PRO A 31 1.27 17.18 -13.16
C PRO A 31 -0.01 16.37 -13.36
N GLN A 32 -1.07 17.05 -13.76
CA GLN A 32 -2.27 16.41 -14.26
C GLN A 32 -1.93 15.63 -15.53
N GLY A 33 -2.31 14.36 -15.56
CA GLY A 33 -2.08 13.48 -16.69
C GLY A 33 -3.19 13.53 -17.74
N THR A 34 -3.19 12.52 -18.61
CA THR A 34 -4.15 12.41 -19.72
C THR A 34 -5.16 11.27 -19.56
N ILE A 35 -4.96 10.38 -18.58
CA ILE A 35 -5.83 9.22 -18.37
C ILE A 35 -7.02 9.63 -17.53
N SER A 36 -8.22 9.38 -18.07
CA SER A 36 -9.49 9.70 -17.41
C SER A 36 -10.10 8.47 -16.79
N ILE A 37 -10.58 8.60 -15.54
CA ILE A 37 -11.27 7.54 -14.81
C ILE A 37 -12.60 8.01 -14.22
N ASP A 38 -13.51 7.05 -14.04
CA ASP A 38 -14.76 7.18 -13.31
C ASP A 38 -14.70 6.31 -12.04
N LEU A 39 -15.11 6.83 -10.90
CA LEU A 39 -15.13 6.13 -9.62
C LEU A 39 -16.54 5.60 -9.33
N VAL A 40 -16.80 4.37 -9.74
CA VAL A 40 -18.11 3.75 -9.56
C VAL A 40 -18.22 3.10 -8.18
N PRO A 41 -19.07 3.61 -7.26
CA PRO A 41 -19.23 3.01 -5.94
C PRO A 41 -19.89 1.65 -6.05
N ILE A 42 -19.23 0.60 -5.57
CA ILE A 42 -19.74 -0.79 -5.61
C ILE A 42 -20.11 -1.32 -4.22
N ALA A 43 -19.59 -0.71 -3.16
CA ALA A 43 -19.99 -0.97 -1.76
C ALA A 43 -19.79 0.29 -0.92
N THR A 44 -20.68 0.51 0.03
CA THR A 44 -20.66 1.64 0.96
C THR A 44 -21.00 1.18 2.38
N GLY A 45 -20.74 2.03 3.37
CA GLY A 45 -21.05 1.70 4.77
C GLY A 45 -20.01 0.80 5.43
N LEU A 46 -18.81 0.72 4.89
CA LEU A 46 -17.72 -0.12 5.40
C LEU A 46 -16.92 0.59 6.50
N ALA A 47 -16.21 -0.20 7.30
CA ALA A 47 -15.38 0.30 8.39
C ALA A 47 -13.89 0.31 7.98
N ALA A 48 -13.45 1.36 7.31
CA ALA A 48 -12.09 1.54 6.80
C ALA A 48 -11.60 0.33 5.98
N PRO A 49 -12.13 0.12 4.77
CA PRO A 49 -11.62 -0.92 3.87
C PRO A 49 -10.18 -0.57 3.46
N LEU A 50 -9.27 -1.56 3.48
CA LEU A 50 -7.83 -1.32 3.28
C LEU A 50 -7.23 -2.04 2.10
N TYR A 51 -7.77 -3.19 1.73
CA TYR A 51 -7.15 -4.10 0.77
C TYR A 51 -8.17 -5.08 0.22
N GLY A 52 -8.03 -5.45 -1.04
CA GLY A 52 -8.90 -6.43 -1.67
C GLY A 52 -8.15 -7.31 -2.65
N ILE A 53 -8.47 -8.60 -2.66
CA ILE A 53 -7.87 -9.57 -3.57
C ILE A 53 -8.84 -10.69 -3.91
N SER A 54 -8.83 -11.15 -5.16
CA SER A 54 -9.57 -12.33 -5.58
C SER A 54 -8.82 -13.62 -5.28
N PRO A 55 -9.53 -14.74 -5.01
CA PRO A 55 -8.88 -16.05 -5.00
C PRO A 55 -8.23 -16.33 -6.37
N PRO A 56 -7.16 -17.14 -6.43
CA PRO A 56 -6.53 -17.48 -7.70
C PRO A 56 -7.53 -17.95 -8.75
N ALA A 57 -7.55 -17.30 -9.92
CA ALA A 57 -8.42 -17.59 -11.05
C ALA A 57 -9.95 -17.47 -10.80
N ASP A 58 -10.38 -16.83 -9.71
CA ASP A 58 -11.79 -16.60 -9.40
C ASP A 58 -12.19 -15.17 -9.79
N THR A 59 -12.90 -15.04 -10.91
CA THR A 59 -13.39 -13.75 -11.42
C THR A 59 -14.73 -13.31 -10.82
N SER A 60 -15.31 -14.11 -9.92
CA SER A 60 -16.63 -13.85 -9.34
C SER A 60 -16.58 -13.23 -7.95
N ARG A 61 -15.45 -13.34 -7.24
CA ARG A 61 -15.33 -12.89 -5.85
C ARG A 61 -14.12 -11.99 -5.65
N LEU A 62 -14.31 -10.98 -4.80
CA LEU A 62 -13.26 -10.14 -4.22
C LEU A 62 -13.38 -10.19 -2.70
N PHE A 63 -12.31 -10.59 -2.01
CA PHE A 63 -12.24 -10.58 -0.56
C PHE A 63 -11.64 -9.25 -0.11
N VAL A 64 -12.33 -8.54 0.79
CA VAL A 64 -12.01 -7.18 1.21
C VAL A 64 -11.75 -7.14 2.70
N LEU A 65 -10.66 -6.51 3.11
CA LEU A 65 -10.31 -6.31 4.52
C LEU A 65 -10.93 -5.04 5.06
N GLU A 66 -11.52 -5.12 6.24
CA GLU A 66 -11.76 -3.98 7.12
C GLU A 66 -10.73 -3.94 8.25
N GLN A 67 -10.15 -2.77 8.49
CA GLN A 67 -9.09 -2.58 9.49
C GLN A 67 -9.43 -3.16 10.87
N LYS A 68 -10.69 -3.08 11.26
CA LYS A 68 -11.19 -3.57 12.56
C LYS A 68 -11.05 -5.07 12.77
N GLY A 69 -10.82 -5.87 11.69
CA GLY A 69 -10.62 -7.32 11.80
C GLY A 69 -11.68 -8.17 11.11
N GLN A 70 -12.31 -7.68 10.06
CA GLN A 70 -13.24 -8.46 9.25
C GLN A 70 -12.70 -8.64 7.82
N VAL A 71 -12.95 -9.82 7.25
CA VAL A 71 -12.77 -10.10 5.82
C VAL A 71 -14.16 -10.25 5.21
N LEU A 72 -14.53 -9.32 4.37
CA LEU A 72 -15.81 -9.29 3.66
C LEU A 72 -15.67 -9.97 2.29
N VAL A 73 -16.77 -10.35 1.68
CA VAL A 73 -16.82 -10.92 0.33
C VAL A 73 -17.75 -10.10 -0.55
N MET A 74 -17.21 -9.59 -1.64
CA MET A 74 -18.01 -9.18 -2.77
C MET A 74 -18.15 -10.35 -3.74
N GLN A 75 -19.37 -10.71 -4.10
CA GLN A 75 -19.64 -11.78 -5.05
C GLN A 75 -20.56 -11.25 -6.16
N ASN A 76 -20.13 -11.41 -7.42
CA ASN A 76 -20.87 -10.94 -8.60
C ASN A 76 -21.29 -9.45 -8.47
N GLY A 77 -20.38 -8.61 -7.97
CA GLY A 77 -20.61 -7.17 -7.81
C GLY A 77 -21.48 -6.77 -6.60
N SER A 78 -21.82 -7.69 -5.71
CA SER A 78 -22.61 -7.41 -4.50
C SER A 78 -21.89 -7.84 -3.23
N LEU A 79 -21.93 -7.00 -2.21
CA LEU A 79 -21.38 -7.31 -0.88
C LEU A 79 -22.28 -8.36 -0.19
N LEU A 80 -21.69 -9.46 0.26
CA LEU A 80 -22.41 -10.46 1.04
C LEU A 80 -22.69 -9.94 2.46
N PRO A 81 -23.86 -10.30 3.06
CA PRO A 81 -24.26 -9.78 4.37
C PRO A 81 -23.44 -10.31 5.55
N THR A 82 -22.75 -11.44 5.34
CA THR A 82 -21.94 -12.10 6.38
C THR A 82 -20.46 -12.04 5.98
N PRO A 83 -19.56 -11.60 6.87
CA PRO A 83 -18.14 -11.62 6.60
C PRO A 83 -17.63 -13.06 6.46
N ALA A 84 -16.64 -13.26 5.57
CA ALA A 84 -15.95 -14.54 5.45
C ALA A 84 -15.18 -14.91 6.73
N LEU A 85 -14.62 -13.91 7.39
CA LEU A 85 -13.89 -14.07 8.66
C LEU A 85 -14.15 -12.88 9.55
N ASP A 86 -14.37 -13.14 10.83
CA ASP A 86 -14.41 -12.12 11.88
C ASP A 86 -13.41 -12.46 12.99
N ILE A 87 -12.32 -11.69 13.06
CA ILE A 87 -11.28 -11.79 14.07
C ILE A 87 -11.13 -10.51 14.91
N GLN A 88 -12.16 -9.68 15.00
CA GLN A 88 -12.12 -8.45 15.79
C GLN A 88 -11.68 -8.71 17.25
N SER A 89 -12.06 -9.86 17.82
CA SER A 89 -11.65 -10.25 19.16
C SER A 89 -10.15 -10.56 19.30
N LEU A 90 -9.45 -10.79 18.20
CA LEU A 90 -7.99 -11.01 18.16
C LEU A 90 -7.22 -9.71 17.92
N VAL A 91 -7.84 -8.69 17.35
CA VAL A 91 -7.16 -7.43 17.04
C VAL A 91 -6.88 -6.65 18.32
N ALA A 92 -5.62 -6.27 18.52
CA ALA A 92 -5.13 -5.62 19.73
C ALA A 92 -5.00 -4.12 19.66
N PRO A 93 -4.98 -3.55 20.84
CA PRO A 93 -6.08 -3.42 21.78
C PRO A 93 -7.25 -2.79 21.05
N PRO A 94 -8.45 -2.71 21.57
CA PRO A 94 -9.54 -2.20 20.74
C PRO A 94 -9.04 -0.95 20.01
N LEU A 95 -9.06 -1.01 18.68
CA LEU A 95 -8.65 0.11 17.83
C LEU A 95 -9.33 1.35 18.36
N VAL A 96 -8.56 2.39 18.65
CA VAL A 96 -9.15 3.61 19.22
C VAL A 96 -9.96 4.28 18.10
N ILE A 97 -11.25 4.03 18.14
CA ILE A 97 -12.27 4.41 17.14
C ILE A 97 -12.19 5.89 16.73
N THR A 98 -11.70 6.74 17.62
CA THR A 98 -11.58 8.18 17.42
C THR A 98 -10.22 8.63 16.93
N ASN A 99 -9.26 7.71 16.78
CA ASN A 99 -7.91 8.03 16.29
C ASN A 99 -7.75 7.59 14.84
N ALA A 100 -7.92 8.51 13.92
CA ALA A 100 -7.69 8.30 12.49
C ALA A 100 -6.23 7.92 12.16
N ASN A 101 -5.32 8.00 13.13
CA ASN A 101 -3.90 7.68 12.99
C ASN A 101 -3.52 6.31 13.55
N ASP A 102 -4.49 5.48 13.96
CA ASP A 102 -4.17 4.13 14.43
C ASP A 102 -3.85 3.23 13.24
N GLU A 103 -2.59 2.85 13.10
CA GLU A 103 -2.10 1.99 12.03
C GLU A 103 -2.24 0.49 12.35
N ARG A 104 -2.74 0.13 13.52
CA ARG A 104 -2.97 -1.26 13.90
C ARG A 104 -4.24 -1.80 13.26
N GLY A 105 -4.41 -3.10 13.28
CA GLY A 105 -5.63 -3.74 12.79
C GLY A 105 -5.35 -4.99 11.98
N LEU A 106 -6.32 -5.40 11.17
CA LEU A 106 -6.17 -6.39 10.12
C LEU A 106 -5.65 -5.66 8.87
N LEU A 107 -4.38 -5.91 8.51
CA LEU A 107 -3.66 -5.10 7.55
C LEU A 107 -3.32 -5.84 6.24
N GLY A 108 -3.23 -7.17 6.26
CA GLY A 108 -2.88 -7.97 5.10
C GLY A 108 -3.65 -9.27 4.99
N PHE A 109 -3.80 -9.74 3.75
CA PHE A 109 -4.49 -10.98 3.42
C PHE A 109 -3.93 -11.57 2.12
N ALA A 110 -3.75 -12.88 2.10
CA ALA A 110 -3.31 -13.57 0.90
C ALA A 110 -3.92 -14.97 0.79
N PHE A 111 -4.24 -15.38 -0.43
CA PHE A 111 -4.50 -16.78 -0.77
C PHE A 111 -3.20 -17.50 -1.06
N HIS A 112 -3.08 -18.76 -0.65
CA HIS A 112 -1.93 -19.58 -1.05
C HIS A 112 -1.96 -19.83 -2.57
N PRO A 113 -0.82 -19.83 -3.31
CA PRO A 113 -0.81 -20.09 -4.75
C PRO A 113 -1.46 -21.42 -5.14
N GLY A 114 -1.29 -22.45 -4.31
CA GLY A 114 -1.95 -23.75 -4.48
C GLY A 114 -3.36 -23.82 -3.88
N PHE A 115 -4.06 -22.70 -3.71
CA PHE A 115 -5.37 -22.62 -3.08
C PHE A 115 -6.42 -23.54 -3.74
N ASN A 116 -6.41 -23.63 -5.06
CA ASN A 116 -7.34 -24.46 -5.84
C ASN A 116 -6.83 -25.88 -6.13
N ASP A 117 -5.58 -26.19 -5.79
CA ASP A 117 -4.98 -27.51 -6.03
C ASP A 117 -5.15 -28.42 -4.82
N ILE A 118 -6.03 -29.43 -4.94
CA ILE A 118 -6.33 -30.40 -3.88
C ILE A 118 -5.10 -31.20 -3.42
N LEU A 119 -4.07 -31.31 -4.24
CA LEU A 119 -2.82 -32.00 -3.91
C LEU A 119 -1.80 -31.08 -3.23
N SER A 120 -2.04 -29.77 -3.26
CA SER A 120 -1.17 -28.78 -2.63
C SER A 120 -1.35 -28.78 -1.11
N PRO A 121 -0.24 -28.69 -0.32
CA PRO A 121 -0.34 -28.39 1.12
C PRO A 121 -1.07 -27.08 1.42
N GLY A 122 -1.11 -26.18 0.45
CA GLY A 122 -1.82 -24.90 0.51
C GLY A 122 -3.27 -24.93 0.05
N TYR A 123 -3.83 -26.10 -0.23
CA TYR A 123 -5.24 -26.22 -0.62
C TYR A 123 -6.17 -25.55 0.39
N HIS A 124 -7.07 -24.69 -0.10
CA HIS A 124 -8.02 -23.93 0.69
C HIS A 124 -7.38 -23.11 1.85
N THR A 125 -6.12 -22.67 1.68
CA THR A 125 -5.38 -21.94 2.71
C THR A 125 -5.33 -20.46 2.42
N VAL A 126 -5.58 -19.67 3.45
CA VAL A 126 -5.46 -18.20 3.44
C VAL A 126 -4.61 -17.74 4.63
N TYR A 127 -4.05 -16.55 4.48
CA TYR A 127 -3.22 -15.92 5.50
C TYR A 127 -3.71 -14.52 5.80
N THR A 128 -3.64 -14.13 7.08
CA THR A 128 -3.87 -12.75 7.52
C THR A 128 -2.61 -12.19 8.17
N TYR A 129 -2.41 -10.88 8.06
CA TYR A 129 -1.45 -10.14 8.87
C TYR A 129 -2.20 -9.11 9.70
N ASN A 130 -2.08 -9.19 11.03
CA ASN A 130 -2.81 -8.32 11.91
C ASN A 130 -2.10 -8.07 13.25
N SER A 131 -2.46 -6.96 13.91
CA SER A 131 -2.01 -6.64 15.25
C SER A 131 -2.80 -7.43 16.30
N GLN A 132 -2.12 -8.01 17.30
CA GLN A 132 -2.72 -8.81 18.38
C GLN A 132 -2.14 -8.43 19.75
N PRO A 133 -2.83 -8.69 20.89
CA PRO A 133 -2.20 -8.69 22.20
C PRO A 133 -0.97 -9.61 22.23
N VAL A 134 0.05 -9.27 23.01
CA VAL A 134 1.31 -10.05 23.07
C VAL A 134 1.06 -11.51 23.44
N GLY A 135 0.19 -11.78 24.41
CA GLY A 135 -0.16 -13.12 24.82
C GLY A 135 1.06 -13.92 25.29
N SER A 136 1.18 -15.19 24.83
CA SER A 136 2.17 -16.16 25.30
C SER A 136 3.55 -16.05 24.66
N GLY A 137 3.85 -14.97 23.95
CA GLY A 137 5.16 -14.75 23.35
C GLY A 137 5.12 -14.35 21.88
N VAL A 138 6.31 -14.15 21.32
CA VAL A 138 6.53 -13.71 19.94
C VAL A 138 7.69 -14.51 19.34
N THR A 139 7.72 -14.60 18.01
CA THR A 139 8.86 -15.17 17.28
C THR A 139 10.07 -14.25 17.37
N TYR A 140 9.83 -12.95 17.18
CA TYR A 140 10.85 -11.91 17.28
C TYR A 140 10.44 -10.88 18.34
N VAL A 141 11.27 -10.73 19.38
CA VAL A 141 11.06 -9.74 20.43
C VAL A 141 11.41 -8.34 19.90
N ALA A 142 10.76 -7.31 20.49
CA ALA A 142 11.16 -5.94 20.21
C ALA A 142 12.62 -5.71 20.64
N PRO A 143 13.43 -4.99 19.83
CA PRO A 143 14.83 -4.72 20.17
C PRO A 143 15.02 -4.06 21.52
N ASN A 144 16.22 -4.21 22.09
CA ASN A 144 16.68 -3.59 23.35
C ASN A 144 15.80 -3.95 24.58
N ALA A 145 15.14 -5.10 24.56
CA ALA A 145 14.21 -5.52 25.63
C ALA A 145 13.10 -4.49 25.91
N ALA A 146 12.75 -3.69 24.91
CA ALA A 146 11.66 -2.72 25.02
C ALA A 146 10.34 -3.41 25.38
N ILE A 147 9.47 -2.69 26.08
CA ILE A 147 8.12 -3.18 26.39
C ILE A 147 7.39 -3.46 25.10
N GLN A 148 6.81 -4.66 24.99
CA GLN A 148 6.00 -5.05 23.86
C GLN A 148 4.54 -4.74 24.19
N ASN A 149 4.00 -3.68 23.58
CA ASN A 149 2.62 -3.25 23.83
C ASN A 149 1.61 -4.13 23.08
N TYR A 150 2.04 -4.70 21.95
CA TYR A 150 1.29 -5.63 21.13
C TYR A 150 2.26 -6.42 20.23
N LYS A 151 1.75 -7.33 19.41
CA LYS A 151 2.51 -8.02 18.37
C LYS A 151 1.80 -7.95 17.04
N ASN A 152 2.55 -7.91 15.95
CA ASN A 152 2.04 -8.19 14.61
C ASN A 152 2.22 -9.67 14.29
N VAL A 153 1.23 -10.28 13.66
CA VAL A 153 1.17 -11.74 13.48
C VAL A 153 0.72 -12.11 12.08
N VAL A 154 1.40 -13.04 11.45
CA VAL A 154 0.87 -13.80 10.32
C VAL A 154 0.14 -15.02 10.85
N ASN A 155 -1.17 -15.10 10.59
CA ASN A 155 -1.96 -16.30 10.88
C ASN A 155 -2.34 -17.01 9.59
N GLU A 156 -2.35 -18.32 9.64
CA GLU A 156 -2.92 -19.21 8.64
C GLU A 156 -4.33 -19.62 9.05
N PHE A 157 -5.23 -19.71 8.07
CA PHE A 157 -6.57 -20.27 8.22
C PHE A 157 -6.89 -21.17 7.03
N LYS A 158 -7.92 -22.03 7.19
CA LYS A 158 -8.51 -22.80 6.11
C LYS A 158 -9.92 -22.29 5.79
N MET A 159 -10.27 -22.35 4.51
CA MET A 159 -11.66 -22.16 4.11
C MET A 159 -12.54 -23.28 4.66
N SER A 160 -13.81 -22.96 4.90
CA SER A 160 -14.83 -23.96 5.20
C SER A 160 -14.94 -24.99 4.06
N LEU A 161 -15.17 -26.24 4.40
CA LEU A 161 -15.35 -27.31 3.41
C LEU A 161 -16.78 -27.30 2.82
N THR A 162 -17.69 -26.56 3.41
CA THR A 162 -19.12 -26.56 3.04
C THR A 162 -19.59 -25.23 2.44
N ASP A 163 -18.87 -24.13 2.71
CA ASP A 163 -19.18 -22.81 2.19
C ASP A 163 -17.90 -22.10 1.70
N PRO A 164 -17.76 -21.88 0.38
CA PRO A 164 -16.57 -21.26 -0.19
C PRO A 164 -16.41 -19.77 0.14
N ASN A 165 -17.40 -19.16 0.80
CA ASN A 165 -17.38 -17.78 1.25
C ASN A 165 -17.05 -17.66 2.75
N VAL A 166 -16.75 -18.77 3.43
CA VAL A 166 -16.45 -18.78 4.86
C VAL A 166 -15.03 -19.29 5.12
N ILE A 167 -14.29 -18.59 5.94
CA ILE A 167 -13.00 -19.00 6.49
C ILE A 167 -13.26 -19.54 7.89
N ASP A 168 -12.80 -20.77 8.19
CA ASP A 168 -13.01 -21.40 9.49
C ASP A 168 -12.04 -20.83 10.54
N PRO A 169 -12.49 -20.01 11.50
CA PRO A 169 -11.61 -19.41 12.51
C PRO A 169 -11.01 -20.44 13.48
N SER A 170 -11.60 -21.63 13.61
CA SER A 170 -11.08 -22.70 14.47
C SER A 170 -9.78 -23.33 13.94
N THR A 171 -9.49 -23.15 12.65
CA THR A 171 -8.29 -23.68 11.98
C THR A 171 -7.06 -22.77 12.15
N ARG A 172 -7.19 -21.67 12.88
CA ARG A 172 -6.14 -20.67 13.07
C ARG A 172 -4.82 -21.28 13.56
N ARG A 173 -3.74 -20.96 12.85
CA ARG A 173 -2.36 -21.28 13.24
C ARG A 173 -1.50 -20.00 13.15
N GLU A 174 -0.85 -19.63 14.25
CA GLU A 174 0.16 -18.55 14.22
C GLU A 174 1.41 -19.07 13.51
N VAL A 175 1.84 -18.35 12.46
CA VAL A 175 3.02 -18.70 11.65
C VAL A 175 4.27 -18.01 12.18
N ILE A 176 4.22 -16.69 12.25
CA ILE A 176 5.34 -15.83 12.68
C ILE A 176 4.78 -14.57 13.35
N SER A 177 5.48 -14.07 14.36
CA SER A 177 5.03 -12.89 15.10
C SER A 177 6.17 -11.99 15.55
N PHE A 178 5.90 -10.70 15.63
CA PHE A 178 6.85 -9.62 15.88
C PHE A 178 6.35 -8.74 17.01
N GLY A 179 7.11 -8.63 18.09
CA GLY A 179 6.81 -7.73 19.19
C GLY A 179 6.97 -6.27 18.79
N LYS A 180 6.00 -5.44 19.16
CA LYS A 180 5.93 -4.02 18.83
C LYS A 180 5.83 -3.17 20.10
N ASN A 181 6.60 -2.07 20.13
CA ASN A 181 6.54 -1.06 21.17
C ASN A 181 5.64 0.13 20.76
N ALA A 182 5.91 0.75 19.62
CA ALA A 182 5.12 1.86 19.07
C ALA A 182 3.95 1.38 18.22
N GLY A 183 2.85 2.14 18.19
CA GLY A 183 1.60 1.80 17.51
C GLY A 183 1.63 1.98 15.99
N ASN A 184 2.66 2.62 15.45
CA ASN A 184 2.80 2.95 14.02
C ASN A 184 3.89 2.15 13.32
N HIS A 185 4.06 2.35 12.01
CA HIS A 185 4.98 1.66 11.10
C HIS A 185 4.80 0.13 11.19
N ASN A 186 3.59 -0.33 10.92
CA ASN A 186 3.26 -1.75 10.98
C ASN A 186 3.55 -2.49 9.67
N GLY A 187 3.83 -1.76 8.59
CA GLY A 187 3.76 -2.32 7.26
C GLY A 187 2.31 -2.71 6.92
N GLY A 188 2.11 -3.83 6.27
CA GLY A 188 0.71 -4.25 6.07
C GLY A 188 0.52 -5.41 5.12
N THR A 189 1.26 -5.48 4.05
CA THR A 189 1.03 -6.47 3.00
C THR A 189 1.69 -7.80 3.28
N VAL A 190 0.95 -8.88 3.03
CA VAL A 190 1.45 -10.23 2.78
C VAL A 190 1.04 -10.64 1.38
N ALA A 191 1.95 -11.17 0.60
CA ALA A 191 1.68 -11.67 -0.74
C ALA A 191 2.62 -12.84 -1.09
N PHE A 192 2.23 -13.68 -2.04
CA PHE A 192 3.10 -14.71 -2.58
C PHE A 192 3.80 -14.21 -3.83
N GLY A 193 5.11 -14.40 -3.88
CA GLY A 193 5.91 -14.14 -5.07
C GLY A 193 5.76 -15.23 -6.13
N PRO A 194 6.25 -14.98 -7.37
CA PRO A 194 6.24 -15.96 -8.45
C PRO A 194 7.06 -17.21 -8.14
N ASP A 195 7.92 -17.13 -7.13
CA ASP A 195 8.74 -18.24 -6.62
C ASP A 195 7.99 -19.12 -5.59
N GLY A 196 6.73 -18.78 -5.27
CA GLY A 196 5.87 -19.53 -4.35
C GLY A 196 6.13 -19.28 -2.87
N TYR A 197 7.06 -18.42 -2.50
CA TYR A 197 7.28 -17.99 -1.12
C TYR A 197 6.39 -16.80 -0.75
N MET A 198 6.09 -16.69 0.55
CA MET A 198 5.42 -15.51 1.09
C MET A 198 6.41 -14.39 1.34
N TYR A 199 6.02 -13.20 0.97
CA TYR A 199 6.69 -11.94 1.27
C TYR A 199 5.87 -11.16 2.28
N LEU A 200 6.56 -10.50 3.21
CA LEU A 200 5.96 -9.66 4.25
C LEU A 200 6.80 -8.40 4.43
N ALA A 201 6.19 -7.24 4.32
CA ALA A 201 6.84 -5.97 4.59
C ALA A 201 6.57 -5.53 6.04
N LEU A 202 7.63 -5.16 6.76
CA LEU A 202 7.61 -4.67 8.14
C LEU A 202 8.26 -3.30 8.23
N GLY A 203 7.59 -2.35 8.88
CA GLY A 203 8.18 -1.04 9.20
C GLY A 203 9.29 -1.11 10.24
N ASP A 204 10.01 -0.01 10.41
CA ASP A 204 11.21 0.14 11.26
C ASP A 204 10.96 -0.01 12.77
N GLY A 205 9.73 -0.08 13.20
CA GLY A 205 9.35 -0.23 14.61
C GLY A 205 8.53 0.93 15.14
N GLY A 206 8.41 2.01 14.37
CA GLY A 206 7.62 3.18 14.70
C GLY A 206 8.43 4.33 15.29
N ASN A 207 7.74 5.38 15.71
CA ASN A 207 8.30 6.67 16.09
C ASN A 207 8.96 7.42 14.91
N ALA A 208 9.69 8.50 15.21
CA ALA A 208 10.39 9.30 14.20
C ALA A 208 11.87 8.89 14.11
N ASN A 209 12.51 9.12 12.97
CA ASN A 209 13.96 9.03 12.74
C ASN A 209 14.58 7.65 12.92
N ASP A 210 13.78 6.58 13.02
CA ASP A 210 14.24 5.24 13.35
C ASP A 210 15.10 5.22 14.66
N VAL A 211 14.65 5.98 15.69
CA VAL A 211 15.27 6.08 17.00
C VAL A 211 14.28 5.83 18.14
N GLY A 212 14.76 5.41 19.29
CA GLY A 212 13.94 5.22 20.48
C GLY A 212 14.21 3.91 21.21
N PRO A 213 13.41 3.60 22.26
CA PRO A 213 13.67 2.46 23.13
C PRO A 213 13.74 1.10 22.43
N SER A 214 12.97 0.92 21.34
CA SER A 214 12.92 -0.32 20.55
C SER A 214 13.75 -0.26 19.27
N HIS A 215 14.69 0.67 19.16
CA HIS A 215 15.55 0.82 17.99
C HIS A 215 17.01 0.52 18.35
N ILE A 216 17.72 -0.10 17.41
CA ILE A 216 19.11 -0.53 17.58
C ILE A 216 20.04 0.56 17.05
N GLU A 217 20.87 1.12 17.91
CA GLU A 217 21.86 2.11 17.53
C GLU A 217 23.29 1.51 17.43
N PRO A 218 24.15 2.02 16.56
CA PRO A 218 23.92 3.10 15.59
C PRO A 218 23.15 2.62 14.35
N GLY A 219 22.43 3.53 13.68
CA GLY A 219 21.85 3.32 12.36
C GLY A 219 20.35 2.98 12.33
N GLY A 220 19.75 2.66 13.46
CA GLY A 220 18.34 2.29 13.55
C GLY A 220 18.05 0.83 13.18
N ASN A 221 16.79 0.45 13.25
CA ASN A 221 16.35 -0.90 12.93
C ASN A 221 16.45 -1.18 11.43
N ALA A 222 16.11 -0.21 10.58
CA ALA A 222 16.05 -0.39 9.13
C ALA A 222 17.41 -0.84 8.56
N GLN A 223 18.53 -0.32 9.09
CA GLN A 223 19.88 -0.68 8.67
C GLN A 223 20.47 -1.90 9.40
N ASN A 224 19.81 -2.40 10.46
CA ASN A 224 20.35 -3.48 11.27
C ASN A 224 19.77 -4.85 10.90
N LEU A 225 20.60 -5.76 10.40
CA LEU A 225 20.18 -7.09 9.95
C LEU A 225 19.87 -8.08 11.10
N SER A 226 20.09 -7.72 12.36
CA SER A 226 19.74 -8.58 13.50
C SER A 226 18.29 -8.46 13.96
N THR A 227 17.49 -7.61 13.29
CA THR A 227 16.06 -7.43 13.55
C THR A 227 15.26 -7.51 12.26
N PRO A 228 14.02 -8.03 12.28
CA PRO A 228 13.15 -8.06 11.12
C PRO A 228 12.48 -6.70 10.82
N LEU A 229 12.64 -5.71 11.70
CA LEU A 229 12.02 -4.39 11.56
C LEU A 229 12.71 -3.55 10.48
N GLY A 230 11.92 -2.85 9.64
CA GLY A 230 12.41 -2.10 8.48
C GLY A 230 12.87 -3.01 7.33
N LYS A 231 12.17 -4.14 7.13
CA LYS A 231 12.57 -5.21 6.21
C LYS A 231 11.42 -5.69 5.32
N MET A 232 11.80 -6.21 4.16
CA MET A 232 11.03 -7.20 3.42
C MET A 232 11.52 -8.59 3.82
N LEU A 233 10.63 -9.42 4.34
CA LEU A 233 10.89 -10.81 4.70
C LEU A 233 10.38 -11.75 3.61
N ARG A 234 11.02 -12.94 3.46
CA ARG A 234 10.62 -13.98 2.52
C ARG A 234 10.75 -15.35 3.20
N PHE A 235 9.66 -16.13 3.23
CA PHE A 235 9.60 -17.44 3.90
C PHE A 235 8.50 -18.32 3.31
N ASN A 236 8.54 -19.63 3.59
CA ASN A 236 7.48 -20.57 3.23
C ASN A 236 6.55 -20.76 4.43
N PRO A 237 5.33 -20.22 4.42
CA PRO A 237 4.43 -20.23 5.57
C PRO A 237 3.76 -21.58 5.84
N ILE A 238 3.87 -22.54 4.93
CA ILE A 238 3.28 -23.88 5.09
C ILE A 238 3.82 -24.57 6.35
N ASN A 239 2.92 -25.20 7.10
CA ASN A 239 3.32 -26.02 8.23
C ASN A 239 4.36 -27.07 7.79
N PRO A 240 5.58 -27.08 8.39
CA PRO A 240 6.65 -27.95 7.97
C PRO A 240 6.32 -29.46 7.97
N THR A 241 5.32 -29.89 8.75
CA THR A 241 4.88 -31.28 8.76
C THR A 241 4.14 -31.68 7.48
N LEU A 242 3.52 -30.72 6.78
CA LEU A 242 2.76 -30.96 5.55
C LEU A 242 3.65 -30.99 4.31
N ASN A 243 4.87 -30.46 4.38
CA ASN A 243 5.81 -30.40 3.26
C ASN A 243 7.16 -31.07 3.57
N ALA A 244 7.21 -31.98 4.58
CA ALA A 244 8.43 -32.60 5.06
C ALA A 244 9.17 -33.41 3.98
N GLY A 245 8.46 -33.91 2.97
CA GLY A 245 9.06 -34.70 1.87
C GLY A 245 9.36 -33.90 0.59
N THR A 246 8.97 -32.63 0.53
CA THR A 246 9.02 -31.83 -0.69
C THR A 246 9.87 -30.55 -0.60
N SER A 247 10.23 -30.11 0.61
CA SER A 247 11.07 -28.94 0.81
C SER A 247 12.33 -29.29 1.60
N THR A 248 13.47 -28.83 1.13
CA THR A 248 14.78 -28.92 1.79
C THR A 248 15.13 -27.69 2.61
N ASP A 249 14.32 -26.63 2.56
CA ASP A 249 14.54 -25.42 3.33
C ASP A 249 14.51 -25.72 4.84
N PRO A 250 15.39 -25.11 5.63
CA PRO A 250 15.43 -25.27 7.08
C PRO A 250 14.09 -24.90 7.73
N ILE A 251 13.72 -25.64 8.75
CA ILE A 251 12.58 -25.28 9.61
C ILE A 251 12.99 -24.12 10.50
N SER A 252 12.11 -23.13 10.64
CA SER A 252 12.28 -21.99 11.53
C SER A 252 12.44 -22.38 13.00
N PRO A 253 13.07 -21.56 13.86
CA PRO A 253 13.24 -21.86 15.27
C PRO A 253 11.93 -22.10 16.05
N ASN A 254 10.83 -21.46 15.64
CA ASN A 254 9.51 -21.68 16.23
C ASN A 254 8.78 -22.93 15.68
N GLY A 255 9.35 -23.62 14.69
CA GLY A 255 8.81 -24.84 14.08
C GLY A 255 7.60 -24.66 13.18
N GLN A 256 7.22 -23.41 12.85
CA GLN A 256 5.93 -23.13 12.20
C GLN A 256 6.01 -22.85 10.69
N TYR A 257 7.20 -22.58 10.15
CA TYR A 257 7.43 -22.26 8.75
C TYR A 257 8.83 -22.69 8.32
N ARG A 258 9.19 -22.50 7.04
CA ARG A 258 10.55 -22.78 6.56
C ARG A 258 11.19 -21.51 5.99
N ILE A 259 12.52 -21.47 6.05
CA ILE A 259 13.33 -20.31 5.65
C ILE A 259 14.10 -20.70 4.37
N PRO A 260 13.88 -19.99 3.23
CA PRO A 260 14.59 -20.27 2.00
C PRO A 260 16.11 -20.11 2.15
N THR A 261 16.87 -21.13 1.79
CA THR A 261 18.33 -21.06 1.78
C THR A 261 18.89 -20.06 0.76
N THR A 262 18.03 -19.60 -0.16
CA THR A 262 18.35 -18.58 -1.16
C THR A 262 18.14 -17.16 -0.67
N ASN A 263 17.72 -16.95 0.57
CA ASN A 263 17.71 -15.60 1.19
C ASN A 263 19.14 -15.08 1.35
N PRO A 264 19.38 -13.75 1.15
CA PRO A 264 20.72 -13.22 1.02
C PRO A 264 21.49 -13.11 2.34
N PHE A 265 20.79 -13.07 3.49
CA PHE A 265 21.38 -12.77 4.79
C PHE A 265 21.35 -14.00 5.71
N GLN A 266 22.35 -14.87 5.59
CA GLN A 266 22.49 -16.14 6.34
C GLN A 266 23.64 -16.12 7.35
N GLY A 267 24.21 -14.94 7.65
CA GLY A 267 25.33 -14.78 8.57
C GLY A 267 24.91 -14.90 10.05
N ALA A 268 25.85 -15.21 10.90
CA ALA A 268 25.61 -15.28 12.34
C ALA A 268 25.06 -13.95 12.88
N GLY A 269 23.95 -14.01 13.61
CA GLY A 269 23.28 -12.83 14.18
C GLY A 269 22.40 -12.06 13.21
N GLN A 270 22.30 -12.49 11.96
CA GLN A 270 21.34 -11.94 10.99
C GLN A 270 20.02 -12.70 11.05
N VAL A 271 18.92 -12.01 10.72
CA VAL A 271 17.60 -12.62 10.56
C VAL A 271 17.50 -13.27 9.17
N PRO A 272 17.45 -14.60 9.10
CA PRO A 272 17.59 -15.31 7.82
C PRO A 272 16.37 -15.20 6.89
N GLU A 273 15.25 -14.68 7.36
CA GLU A 273 14.06 -14.38 6.54
C GLU A 273 14.22 -13.10 5.72
N ILE A 274 15.22 -12.25 5.98
CA ILE A 274 15.38 -10.98 5.29
C ILE A 274 15.64 -11.20 3.79
N TYR A 275 14.80 -10.59 2.95
CA TYR A 275 14.95 -10.52 1.50
C TYR A 275 15.59 -9.20 1.06
N ALA A 276 15.15 -8.05 1.65
CA ALA A 276 15.67 -6.70 1.42
C ALA A 276 15.48 -5.87 2.69
N TYR A 277 16.16 -4.72 2.79
CA TYR A 277 16.17 -3.93 4.02
C TYR A 277 16.29 -2.42 3.75
N GLY A 278 16.21 -1.63 4.81
CA GLY A 278 16.34 -0.17 4.70
C GLY A 278 15.02 0.52 4.40
N PHE A 279 13.89 -0.01 4.89
CA PHE A 279 12.56 0.57 4.74
C PHE A 279 12.10 1.27 6.03
N ARG A 280 11.29 2.33 5.87
CA ARG A 280 10.67 3.04 6.99
C ARG A 280 9.33 2.42 7.39
N ASN A 281 8.34 2.52 6.53
CA ASN A 281 7.02 1.95 6.71
C ASN A 281 6.48 1.46 5.36
N PRO A 282 7.00 0.34 4.85
CA PRO A 282 6.64 -0.22 3.55
C PRO A 282 5.20 -0.74 3.61
N TYR A 283 4.24 0.19 3.42
CA TYR A 283 2.84 -0.03 3.73
C TYR A 283 2.19 -1.03 2.78
N ARG A 284 2.42 -0.85 1.46
CA ARG A 284 1.89 -1.75 0.43
C ARG A 284 2.94 -2.12 -0.58
N PHE A 285 2.88 -3.37 -1.02
CA PHE A 285 3.60 -3.84 -2.19
C PHE A 285 2.73 -4.79 -3.01
N ALA A 286 3.06 -4.95 -4.28
CA ALA A 286 2.44 -5.91 -5.17
C ALA A 286 3.48 -6.50 -6.12
N PHE A 287 3.23 -7.73 -6.55
CA PHE A 287 3.95 -8.30 -7.69
C PHE A 287 3.20 -7.94 -8.97
N ASP A 288 3.92 -7.42 -9.95
CA ASP A 288 3.39 -7.29 -11.30
C ASP A 288 3.09 -8.70 -11.84
N THR A 289 1.83 -8.98 -12.10
CA THR A 289 1.37 -10.32 -12.50
C THR A 289 1.90 -10.77 -13.86
N LEU A 290 2.39 -9.82 -14.70
CA LEU A 290 2.95 -10.14 -16.02
C LEU A 290 4.43 -10.57 -15.94
N ASN A 291 5.25 -9.88 -15.17
CA ASN A 291 6.71 -10.06 -15.18
C ASN A 291 7.32 -10.42 -13.82
N GLY A 292 6.51 -10.47 -12.76
CA GLY A 292 6.93 -10.82 -11.40
C GLY A 292 7.76 -9.75 -10.69
N GLN A 293 7.84 -8.52 -11.21
CA GLN A 293 8.52 -7.43 -10.51
C GLN A 293 7.79 -7.07 -9.22
N LEU A 294 8.55 -6.89 -8.15
CA LEU A 294 8.04 -6.47 -6.85
C LEU A 294 8.12 -4.95 -6.74
N ILE A 295 6.96 -4.29 -6.72
CA ILE A 295 6.83 -2.84 -6.57
C ILE A 295 6.29 -2.55 -5.18
N LEU A 296 6.95 -1.65 -4.46
CA LEU A 296 6.68 -1.32 -3.07
C LEU A 296 6.53 0.19 -2.92
N ALA A 297 5.58 0.62 -2.10
CA ALA A 297 5.42 1.99 -1.64
C ALA A 297 5.90 2.09 -0.19
N ASP A 298 6.94 2.88 0.05
CA ASP A 298 7.47 3.16 1.39
C ASP A 298 7.07 4.57 1.84
N VAL A 299 6.41 4.64 2.99
CA VAL A 299 5.94 5.91 3.55
C VAL A 299 7.11 6.67 4.17
N GLY A 300 7.37 7.85 3.64
CA GLY A 300 8.36 8.78 4.13
C GLY A 300 8.05 9.37 5.50
N GLN A 301 8.94 10.19 6.05
CA GLN A 301 8.72 10.72 7.39
C GLN A 301 7.97 12.05 7.39
N ASN A 302 8.51 13.06 6.72
CA ASN A 302 7.93 14.41 6.72
C ASN A 302 8.08 15.10 5.37
N THR A 303 8.74 14.48 4.40
CA THR A 303 9.13 15.21 3.20
C THR A 303 8.89 14.43 1.91
N VAL A 304 9.32 13.17 1.79
CA VAL A 304 9.31 12.44 0.51
C VAL A 304 8.68 11.06 0.65
N GLU A 305 7.70 10.78 -0.19
CA GLU A 305 7.09 9.48 -0.41
C GLU A 305 7.77 8.80 -1.61
N GLU A 306 7.95 7.46 -1.58
CA GLU A 306 8.73 6.76 -2.60
C GLU A 306 8.11 5.45 -3.09
N ILE A 307 8.45 5.08 -4.32
CA ILE A 307 8.06 3.83 -4.96
C ILE A 307 9.31 3.09 -5.41
N ASP A 308 9.49 1.88 -4.88
CA ASP A 308 10.66 1.06 -5.07
C ASP A 308 10.41 -0.16 -5.95
N ARG A 309 11.43 -0.53 -6.74
CA ARG A 309 11.51 -1.86 -7.34
C ARG A 309 12.39 -2.74 -6.46
N VAL A 310 11.75 -3.62 -5.66
CA VAL A 310 12.47 -4.39 -4.65
C VAL A 310 13.17 -5.59 -5.25
N THR A 311 14.47 -5.68 -4.99
CA THR A 311 15.35 -6.77 -5.42
C THR A 311 16.00 -7.46 -4.23
N ILE A 312 16.38 -8.71 -4.42
CA ILE A 312 17.04 -9.51 -3.38
C ILE A 312 18.33 -8.86 -2.91
N GLY A 313 18.49 -8.70 -1.60
CA GLY A 313 19.67 -8.12 -0.97
C GLY A 313 19.74 -6.58 -1.02
N GLY A 314 18.76 -5.91 -1.64
CA GLY A 314 18.73 -4.44 -1.76
C GLY A 314 18.64 -3.73 -0.40
N ASN A 315 19.31 -2.58 -0.28
CA ASN A 315 19.22 -1.64 0.83
C ASN A 315 18.57 -0.34 0.34
N TYR A 316 17.35 -0.04 0.79
CA TYR A 316 16.52 1.07 0.34
C TYR A 316 16.73 2.37 1.12
N GLY A 317 17.76 2.40 1.97
CA GLY A 317 18.39 3.63 2.47
C GLY A 317 17.86 4.20 3.75
N TRP A 318 16.66 3.90 4.20
CA TRP A 318 16.14 4.41 5.47
C TRP A 318 17.00 3.92 6.68
N ALA A 319 17.43 4.74 7.68
CA ALA A 319 17.22 6.19 7.79
C ALA A 319 18.51 6.98 7.45
N ILE A 320 19.15 6.62 6.35
CA ILE A 320 20.28 7.37 5.76
C ILE A 320 19.76 8.32 4.70
N LYS A 321 18.67 7.90 4.02
CA LYS A 321 17.94 8.64 2.98
C LYS A 321 16.45 8.64 3.26
N GLU A 322 15.74 9.62 2.69
CA GLU A 322 14.30 9.67 2.47
C GLU A 322 14.10 10.02 1.00
N GLY A 323 13.62 9.09 0.20
CA GLY A 323 13.72 9.16 -1.25
C GLY A 323 15.17 9.26 -1.73
N THR A 324 15.44 10.13 -2.68
CA THR A 324 16.81 10.41 -3.15
C THR A 324 17.56 11.41 -2.27
N PHE A 325 16.94 11.93 -1.22
CA PHE A 325 17.55 12.94 -0.33
C PHE A 325 18.29 12.29 0.82
N LEU A 326 19.48 12.81 1.15
CA LEU A 326 20.14 12.44 2.40
C LEU A 326 19.26 12.82 3.59
N PHE A 327 19.22 11.97 4.60
CA PHE A 327 18.38 12.20 5.77
C PHE A 327 19.22 12.44 7.04
N ASN A 328 18.92 13.53 7.72
CA ASN A 328 19.56 13.86 9.00
C ASN A 328 18.71 13.36 10.16
N ARG A 329 19.12 12.24 10.77
CA ARG A 329 18.48 11.62 11.93
C ARG A 329 18.64 12.41 13.23
N THR A 330 19.56 13.37 13.31
CA THR A 330 19.81 14.09 14.56
C THR A 330 18.60 14.96 14.90
N THR A 331 17.98 14.63 16.02
CA THR A 331 16.93 15.45 16.59
C THR A 331 17.55 16.72 17.17
N GLY A 332 17.02 17.88 16.78
CA GLY A 332 17.34 19.14 17.45
C GLY A 332 16.90 19.11 18.93
N PRO A 333 17.27 20.12 19.73
CA PRO A 333 16.82 20.25 21.11
C PRO A 333 15.28 20.20 21.16
N GLY A 334 14.73 19.16 21.83
CA GLY A 334 13.28 18.98 21.94
C GLY A 334 12.70 17.79 21.19
N GLY A 335 13.52 16.93 20.56
CA GLY A 335 13.06 15.70 19.90
C GLY A 335 12.33 15.95 18.57
N ASN A 336 12.68 17.00 17.86
CA ASN A 336 12.11 17.30 16.55
C ASN A 336 12.43 16.20 15.54
N ALA A 337 11.51 15.96 14.62
CA ALA A 337 11.68 15.06 13.50
C ALA A 337 12.94 15.41 12.70
N GLY A 338 13.59 14.39 12.12
CA GLY A 338 14.70 14.58 11.20
C GLY A 338 14.31 15.40 9.98
N THR A 339 15.29 15.83 9.24
CA THR A 339 15.10 16.67 8.05
C THR A 339 15.85 16.09 6.87
N VAL A 340 15.32 16.27 5.67
CA VAL A 340 16.08 15.97 4.45
C VAL A 340 17.20 16.99 4.24
N GLY A 341 18.31 16.50 3.71
CA GLY A 341 19.47 17.26 3.29
C GLY A 341 19.50 17.45 1.75
N PRO A 342 20.70 17.47 1.16
CA PRO A 342 20.83 17.55 -0.30
C PRO A 342 20.18 16.36 -1.00
N ASN A 343 19.57 16.65 -2.18
CA ASN A 343 19.18 15.61 -3.12
C ASN A 343 20.45 14.97 -3.70
N SER A 344 20.63 13.67 -3.50
CA SER A 344 21.87 12.94 -3.79
C SER A 344 21.54 11.55 -4.37
N PRO A 345 20.95 11.47 -5.57
CA PRO A 345 20.68 10.19 -6.21
C PRO A 345 21.99 9.42 -6.45
N GLY A 346 21.98 8.11 -6.17
CA GLY A 346 23.16 7.24 -6.28
C GLY A 346 24.15 7.32 -5.11
N ASP A 347 23.99 8.22 -4.16
CA ASP A 347 24.85 8.36 -2.99
C ASP A 347 24.05 8.19 -1.69
N PRO A 348 24.63 7.55 -0.64
CA PRO A 348 25.87 6.76 -0.64
C PRO A 348 25.80 5.51 -1.51
N VAL A 349 26.93 5.15 -2.13
CA VAL A 349 27.05 3.94 -2.96
C VAL A 349 26.62 2.70 -2.18
N GLY A 350 25.78 1.85 -2.80
CA GLY A 350 25.27 0.63 -2.20
C GLY A 350 23.85 0.76 -1.62
N LEU A 351 23.29 1.97 -1.61
CA LEU A 351 21.88 2.19 -1.36
C LEU A 351 21.10 2.18 -2.68
N MET A 352 19.88 1.68 -2.61
CA MET A 352 18.94 1.74 -3.72
C MET A 352 18.13 3.04 -3.61
N ASP A 353 18.01 3.74 -4.70
CA ASP A 353 17.06 4.85 -4.83
C ASP A 353 15.68 4.34 -5.23
N PRO A 354 14.62 5.14 -5.05
CA PRO A 354 13.33 4.91 -5.69
C PRO A 354 13.49 4.66 -7.20
N ILE A 355 12.50 4.08 -7.84
CA ILE A 355 12.59 3.75 -9.29
C ILE A 355 12.99 4.99 -10.07
N ILE A 356 14.20 4.94 -10.64
CA ILE A 356 14.69 5.97 -11.56
C ILE A 356 14.37 5.51 -12.98
N GLY A 357 13.56 6.29 -13.68
CA GLY A 357 13.23 6.09 -15.08
C GLY A 357 14.04 6.99 -15.99
N THR A 358 13.67 7.00 -17.27
CA THR A 358 14.39 7.80 -18.31
C THR A 358 14.11 9.30 -18.21
N MET A 359 13.08 9.73 -17.51
CA MET A 359 12.61 11.12 -17.44
C MET A 359 12.44 11.65 -16.00
N GLY A 360 12.33 10.77 -15.01
CA GLY A 360 12.09 11.15 -13.62
C GLY A 360 12.38 10.03 -12.64
N THR A 361 12.08 10.28 -11.38
CA THR A 361 12.19 9.33 -10.27
C THR A 361 10.82 9.19 -9.61
N LEU A 362 10.42 7.96 -9.28
CA LEU A 362 9.12 7.71 -8.67
C LEU A 362 9.14 8.05 -7.18
N GLN A 363 9.10 9.31 -6.92
CA GLN A 363 8.98 9.94 -5.59
C GLN A 363 8.24 11.26 -5.73
N TYR A 364 7.61 11.71 -4.65
CA TYR A 364 6.95 13.02 -4.57
C TYR A 364 7.07 13.54 -3.14
N ASP A 365 6.90 14.84 -2.96
CA ASP A 365 6.97 15.43 -1.63
C ASP A 365 5.59 15.70 -1.01
N HIS A 366 5.61 16.18 0.22
CA HIS A 366 4.41 16.43 0.99
C HIS A 366 3.61 17.65 0.48
N GLY A 367 4.02 18.32 -0.59
CA GLY A 367 3.20 19.23 -1.35
C GLY A 367 2.07 18.51 -2.10
N ASP A 368 2.33 17.27 -2.53
CA ASP A 368 1.39 16.45 -3.29
C ASP A 368 0.62 15.42 -2.45
N GLY A 369 1.14 14.99 -1.31
CA GLY A 369 0.50 14.01 -0.43
C GLY A 369 1.39 13.66 0.75
N ILE A 370 0.81 13.17 1.84
CA ILE A 370 1.51 13.03 3.14
C ILE A 370 1.78 11.59 3.55
N SER A 371 1.27 10.61 2.80
CA SER A 371 1.44 9.20 3.12
C SER A 371 0.98 8.33 1.96
N ILE A 372 1.91 7.81 1.19
CA ILE A 372 1.63 6.92 0.07
C ILE A 372 0.93 5.64 0.55
N THR A 373 -0.15 5.25 -0.12
CA THR A 373 -0.90 4.04 0.22
C THR A 373 -0.65 2.86 -0.72
N GLY A 374 0.26 3.04 -1.69
CA GLY A 374 0.62 2.02 -2.67
C GLY A 374 -0.53 1.61 -3.58
N GLY A 375 -0.38 0.50 -4.26
CA GLY A 375 -1.35 0.01 -5.24
C GLY A 375 -0.83 -1.16 -6.05
N PHE A 376 -1.18 -1.22 -7.35
CA PHE A 376 -0.89 -2.32 -8.26
C PHE A 376 -0.45 -1.84 -9.64
N VAL A 377 0.33 -2.66 -10.35
CA VAL A 377 0.54 -2.47 -11.78
C VAL A 377 -0.72 -2.94 -12.51
N TYR A 378 -1.42 -2.01 -13.17
CA TYR A 378 -2.68 -2.33 -13.84
C TYR A 378 -2.48 -3.33 -14.97
N ARG A 379 -3.20 -4.46 -14.92
CA ARG A 379 -3.19 -5.53 -15.92
C ARG A 379 -4.58 -5.86 -16.42
N GLY A 380 -5.58 -5.07 -16.04
CA GLY A 380 -6.93 -5.15 -16.56
C GLY A 380 -7.05 -4.73 -18.02
N SER A 381 -8.25 -4.81 -18.55
CA SER A 381 -8.56 -4.51 -19.95
C SER A 381 -9.55 -3.35 -20.13
N ALA A 382 -10.18 -2.90 -19.04
CA ALA A 382 -11.21 -1.87 -19.11
C ALA A 382 -10.65 -0.49 -19.50
N ILE A 383 -9.39 -0.18 -19.09
CA ILE A 383 -8.73 1.10 -19.38
C ILE A 383 -7.39 0.81 -20.08
N PRO A 384 -7.38 0.66 -21.42
CA PRO A 384 -6.18 0.26 -22.17
C PRO A 384 -4.98 1.18 -21.99
N GLU A 385 -5.20 2.49 -21.82
CA GLU A 385 -4.15 3.50 -21.61
C GLU A 385 -3.42 3.32 -20.28
N LEU A 386 -4.07 2.66 -19.32
CA LEU A 386 -3.54 2.40 -17.99
C LEU A 386 -2.69 1.11 -17.95
N TYR A 387 -2.80 0.25 -18.98
CA TYR A 387 -2.09 -1.03 -18.97
C TYR A 387 -0.58 -0.87 -18.80
N GLY A 388 -0.03 -1.51 -17.76
CA GLY A 388 1.39 -1.43 -17.41
C GLY A 388 1.77 -0.27 -16.51
N LYS A 389 0.86 0.65 -16.20
CA LYS A 389 1.11 1.73 -15.23
C LYS A 389 0.89 1.23 -13.80
N TYR A 390 1.65 1.76 -12.87
CA TYR A 390 1.43 1.54 -11.44
C TYR A 390 0.38 2.53 -10.95
N VAL A 391 -0.77 2.02 -10.52
CA VAL A 391 -1.87 2.81 -9.95
C VAL A 391 -1.75 2.80 -8.45
N PHE A 392 -1.72 3.97 -7.84
CA PHE A 392 -1.55 4.14 -6.40
C PHE A 392 -2.29 5.38 -5.90
N GLY A 393 -2.28 5.59 -4.58
CA GLY A 393 -2.88 6.76 -3.97
C GLY A 393 -2.04 7.32 -2.84
N ASP A 394 -2.45 8.48 -2.38
CA ASP A 394 -2.01 9.07 -1.11
C ASP A 394 -3.18 9.16 -0.14
N LEU A 395 -2.89 8.92 1.14
CA LEU A 395 -3.88 8.94 2.20
C LEU A 395 -4.63 10.27 2.26
N ALA A 396 -3.89 11.38 2.20
CA ALA A 396 -4.44 12.71 2.35
C ALA A 396 -3.48 13.82 1.90
N LEU A 397 -4.01 14.87 1.32
CA LEU A 397 -3.27 16.09 1.02
C LEU A 397 -3.17 17.01 2.26
N HIS A 398 -4.20 17.02 3.10
CA HIS A 398 -4.27 17.91 4.25
C HIS A 398 -4.28 17.15 5.59
N THR A 399 -3.54 17.70 6.58
CA THR A 399 -3.42 17.10 7.93
C THR A 399 -4.30 17.77 8.98
N GLN A 400 -4.85 18.96 8.69
CA GLN A 400 -5.60 19.78 9.64
C GLN A 400 -6.99 20.13 9.12
N PRO A 401 -8.04 20.10 9.98
CA PRO A 401 -8.02 19.69 11.38
C PRO A 401 -7.93 18.17 11.58
N THR A 402 -8.05 17.39 10.49
CA THR A 402 -7.89 15.94 10.40
C THR A 402 -7.27 15.61 9.04
N ARG A 403 -6.77 14.39 8.86
CA ARG A 403 -6.34 13.91 7.55
C ARG A 403 -7.56 13.80 6.63
N VAL A 404 -7.53 14.49 5.51
CA VAL A 404 -8.60 14.57 4.50
C VAL A 404 -8.00 14.75 3.11
N ASP A 405 -8.85 14.62 2.10
CA ASP A 405 -8.53 14.94 0.71
C ASP A 405 -7.46 13.98 0.13
N GLY A 406 -7.80 12.69 0.11
CA GLY A 406 -7.00 11.66 -0.53
C GLY A 406 -6.87 11.89 -2.04
N ARG A 407 -5.77 11.42 -2.63
CA ARG A 407 -5.46 11.59 -4.04
C ARG A 407 -5.19 10.24 -4.72
N LEU A 408 -5.44 10.16 -6.02
CA LEU A 408 -5.18 8.99 -6.85
C LEU A 408 -4.22 9.36 -7.99
N PHE A 409 -3.22 8.49 -8.20
CA PHE A 409 -2.15 8.71 -9.17
C PHE A 409 -1.91 7.48 -10.02
N TYR A 410 -1.23 7.67 -11.14
CA TYR A 410 -0.60 6.60 -11.89
C TYR A 410 0.84 6.97 -12.24
N ALA A 411 1.70 5.96 -12.22
CA ALA A 411 3.10 6.10 -12.54
C ALA A 411 3.52 5.20 -13.70
N ASP A 412 4.43 5.69 -14.51
CA ASP A 412 5.10 4.92 -15.54
C ASP A 412 6.45 4.44 -15.02
N LEU A 413 6.58 3.12 -14.85
CA LEU A 413 7.75 2.49 -14.23
C LEU A 413 9.03 2.57 -15.08
N ASP A 414 8.91 2.89 -16.37
CA ASP A 414 10.05 3.00 -17.31
C ASP A 414 10.51 4.44 -17.46
N THR A 415 9.56 5.39 -17.49
CA THR A 415 9.89 6.82 -17.59
C THR A 415 10.17 7.47 -16.25
N GLY A 416 9.64 6.92 -15.16
CA GLY A 416 9.75 7.50 -13.82
C GLY A 416 8.84 8.72 -13.62
N LEU A 417 7.79 8.87 -14.44
CA LEU A 417 6.82 9.97 -14.33
C LEU A 417 5.61 9.53 -13.52
N ILE A 418 5.20 10.39 -12.60
CA ILE A 418 3.94 10.30 -11.86
C ILE A 418 2.97 11.32 -12.45
N ASN A 419 1.68 10.97 -12.53
CA ASN A 419 0.63 11.85 -13.01
C ASN A 419 -0.65 11.66 -12.19
N GLU A 420 -1.42 12.75 -12.06
CA GLU A 420 -2.79 12.67 -11.57
C GLU A 420 -3.74 12.14 -12.63
N PHE A 421 -4.78 11.44 -12.18
CA PHE A 421 -5.90 11.10 -13.04
C PHE A 421 -6.78 12.32 -13.34
N LEU A 422 -7.40 12.30 -14.50
CA LEU A 422 -8.58 13.13 -14.78
C LEU A 422 -9.83 12.37 -14.27
N SER A 423 -10.69 13.03 -13.52
CA SER A 423 -11.97 12.43 -13.13
C SER A 423 -13.04 13.52 -12.91
N PRO A 424 -14.29 13.27 -13.37
CA PRO A 424 -15.40 14.13 -13.02
C PRO A 424 -15.78 14.09 -11.54
N ASP A 425 -15.30 13.06 -10.81
CA ASP A 425 -15.59 12.84 -9.40
C ASP A 425 -14.66 13.62 -8.46
N PHE A 426 -13.53 14.14 -8.97
CA PHE A 426 -12.58 14.88 -8.16
C PHE A 426 -13.02 16.33 -7.95
N ASN A 427 -12.69 16.87 -6.77
CA ASN A 427 -12.77 18.30 -6.51
C ASN A 427 -11.68 19.06 -7.29
N VAL A 428 -11.70 20.36 -7.21
CA VAL A 428 -10.55 21.21 -7.59
C VAL A 428 -9.32 20.67 -6.86
N ASP A 429 -8.16 20.73 -7.44
CA ASP A 429 -6.90 20.20 -6.89
C ASP A 429 -6.75 18.65 -6.93
N GLY A 430 -7.57 17.94 -7.71
CA GLY A 430 -7.44 16.49 -7.94
C GLY A 430 -7.74 15.60 -6.73
N VAL A 431 -8.35 16.14 -5.67
CA VAL A 431 -8.64 15.43 -4.44
C VAL A 431 -10.00 14.72 -4.46
N LEU A 432 -10.12 13.66 -3.70
CA LEU A 432 -11.38 12.94 -3.52
C LEU A 432 -12.43 13.82 -2.83
N PRO A 433 -13.73 13.67 -3.20
CA PRO A 433 -14.81 14.46 -2.61
C PRO A 433 -15.07 14.09 -1.14
N ASN A 434 -15.79 14.98 -0.43
CA ASN A 434 -16.30 14.76 0.93
C ASN A 434 -15.24 14.43 1.99
N GLY A 435 -13.99 14.86 1.80
CA GLY A 435 -12.89 14.61 2.72
C GLY A 435 -12.50 13.12 2.81
N LEU A 436 -12.79 12.34 1.77
CA LEU A 436 -12.39 10.94 1.69
C LEU A 436 -10.86 10.82 1.66
N THR A 437 -10.34 9.86 2.41
CA THR A 437 -8.93 9.47 2.43
C THR A 437 -8.76 8.13 1.71
N VAL A 438 -7.64 7.93 1.02
CA VAL A 438 -7.31 6.64 0.39
C VAL A 438 -6.63 5.76 1.43
N HIS A 439 -7.15 4.55 1.66
CA HIS A 439 -6.57 3.59 2.60
C HIS A 439 -5.87 2.42 1.89
N GLY A 440 -6.11 2.23 0.61
CA GLY A 440 -5.46 1.22 -0.20
C GLY A 440 -6.27 0.83 -1.43
N PHE A 441 -5.92 -0.30 -2.00
CA PHE A 441 -6.47 -0.77 -3.26
C PHE A 441 -6.84 -2.25 -3.21
N GLY A 442 -7.67 -2.66 -4.16
CA GLY A 442 -7.92 -4.06 -4.46
C GLY A 442 -7.66 -4.36 -5.92
N GLU A 443 -7.32 -5.62 -6.20
CA GLU A 443 -7.16 -6.18 -7.55
C GLU A 443 -8.02 -7.45 -7.68
N ASP A 444 -8.82 -7.53 -8.75
CA ASP A 444 -9.54 -8.75 -9.04
C ASP A 444 -8.73 -9.69 -9.95
N ALA A 445 -9.26 -10.90 -10.17
CA ALA A 445 -8.58 -11.90 -10.99
C ALA A 445 -8.48 -11.55 -12.49
N ASN A 446 -9.14 -10.46 -12.94
CA ASN A 446 -9.00 -9.92 -14.29
C ASN A 446 -7.96 -8.77 -14.33
N GLY A 447 -7.35 -8.40 -13.21
CA GLY A 447 -6.43 -7.26 -13.09
C GLY A 447 -7.12 -5.91 -13.05
N GLU A 448 -8.46 -5.88 -12.81
CA GLU A 448 -9.21 -4.64 -12.63
C GLU A 448 -9.04 -4.12 -11.19
N LEU A 449 -8.94 -2.80 -11.04
CA LEU A 449 -8.59 -2.19 -9.77
C LEU A 449 -9.78 -1.50 -9.08
N TYR A 450 -9.66 -1.45 -7.76
CA TYR A 450 -10.62 -0.86 -6.85
C TYR A 450 -9.92 0.06 -5.86
N ALA A 451 -10.39 1.30 -5.70
CA ALA A 451 -9.91 2.21 -4.66
C ALA A 451 -10.74 2.02 -3.38
N MET A 452 -10.06 1.94 -2.24
CA MET A 452 -10.66 1.75 -0.92
C MET A 452 -10.45 3.00 -0.08
N VAL A 453 -11.55 3.68 0.21
CA VAL A 453 -11.53 5.02 0.80
C VAL A 453 -12.45 5.11 2.00
N THR A 454 -12.21 6.08 2.86
CA THR A 454 -13.11 6.39 3.98
C THR A 454 -12.97 7.85 4.41
N ASN A 455 -14.01 8.38 5.06
CA ASN A 455 -13.96 9.66 5.78
C ASN A 455 -14.17 9.48 7.29
N THR A 456 -14.07 8.25 7.78
CA THR A 456 -14.25 7.93 9.19
C THR A 456 -13.08 7.08 9.70
N PRO A 457 -12.76 7.13 11.01
CA PRO A 457 -11.79 6.22 11.61
C PRO A 457 -12.17 4.74 11.45
N SER A 458 -11.25 3.86 11.81
CA SER A 458 -11.26 2.41 11.60
C SER A 458 -12.50 1.63 12.02
N SER A 459 -13.41 2.24 12.80
CA SER A 459 -14.69 1.61 13.19
C SER A 459 -15.91 2.40 12.73
N GLY A 460 -15.70 3.48 11.99
CA GLY A 460 -16.81 4.21 11.36
C GLY A 460 -17.44 3.43 10.21
N THR A 461 -18.45 4.02 9.58
CA THR A 461 -19.17 3.43 8.44
C THR A 461 -19.07 4.28 7.19
N GLY A 462 -18.08 5.16 7.11
CA GLY A 462 -17.83 6.04 5.97
C GLY A 462 -17.03 5.41 4.85
N GLY A 463 -16.67 4.12 4.97
CA GLY A 463 -15.86 3.42 3.97
C GLY A 463 -16.64 3.11 2.69
N ILE A 464 -15.97 3.28 1.56
CA ILE A 464 -16.49 3.04 0.22
C ILE A 464 -15.44 2.23 -0.57
N ILE A 465 -15.92 1.32 -1.40
CA ILE A 465 -15.12 0.68 -2.44
C ILE A 465 -15.58 1.27 -3.77
N TYR A 466 -14.67 1.92 -4.48
CA TYR A 466 -14.87 2.38 -5.84
C TYR A 466 -14.22 1.42 -6.83
N ALA A 467 -14.97 0.95 -7.82
CA ALA A 467 -14.37 0.36 -9.00
C ALA A 467 -13.80 1.47 -9.88
N ILE A 468 -12.53 1.36 -10.28
CA ILE A 468 -11.89 2.29 -11.22
C ILE A 468 -12.31 1.88 -12.63
N ARG A 469 -13.00 2.75 -13.35
CA ARG A 469 -13.60 2.46 -14.67
C ARG A 469 -13.23 3.52 -15.69
N PRO A 470 -13.29 3.24 -16.99
CA PRO A 470 -13.20 4.29 -17.99
C PRO A 470 -14.39 5.24 -17.86
N VAL A 471 -14.15 6.53 -18.08
CA VAL A 471 -15.24 7.52 -18.17
C VAL A 471 -16.16 7.11 -19.33
N PRO A 472 -17.47 6.96 -19.10
CA PRO A 472 -18.39 6.62 -20.18
C PRO A 472 -18.28 7.64 -21.31
N GLU A 473 -18.09 7.18 -22.55
CA GLU A 473 -18.16 8.09 -23.68
C GLU A 473 -19.53 8.79 -23.67
N PRO A 474 -19.58 10.12 -23.89
CA PRO A 474 -20.85 10.81 -24.01
C PRO A 474 -21.67 10.09 -25.07
N ALA A 475 -22.78 9.46 -24.63
CA ALA A 475 -23.66 8.68 -25.50
C ALA A 475 -23.94 9.50 -26.75
N SER A 476 -23.43 9.05 -27.88
CA SER A 476 -23.44 9.80 -29.10
C SER A 476 -24.88 10.22 -29.40
N VAL A 477 -25.20 11.49 -29.26
CA VAL A 477 -26.49 12.13 -29.66
C VAL A 477 -26.77 11.88 -31.15
N VAL A 478 -25.81 11.35 -31.89
CA VAL A 478 -25.87 10.93 -33.28
C VAL A 478 -26.98 9.86 -33.55
N LEU A 479 -27.30 9.01 -32.59
CA LEU A 479 -28.42 8.03 -32.78
C LEU A 479 -29.81 8.65 -32.64
N MET A 480 -30.01 9.74 -31.90
CA MET A 480 -31.27 10.44 -31.80
C MET A 480 -31.57 11.34 -33.02
N VAL A 481 -30.53 11.98 -33.58
CA VAL A 481 -30.71 12.81 -34.78
C VAL A 481 -30.95 11.96 -36.02
N GLY A 482 -30.29 10.80 -36.16
CA GLY A 482 -30.52 9.84 -37.22
C GLY A 482 -31.93 9.22 -37.16
N GLY A 483 -32.40 8.89 -35.94
CA GLY A 483 -33.76 8.37 -35.73
C GLY A 483 -34.88 9.39 -36.05
N LEU A 484 -34.67 10.65 -35.71
CA LEU A 484 -35.65 11.72 -36.02
C LEU A 484 -35.68 12.09 -37.50
N LEU A 485 -34.54 12.03 -38.20
CA LEU A 485 -34.49 12.27 -39.65
C LEU A 485 -35.14 11.15 -40.46
N THR A 486 -35.03 9.90 -40.03
CA THR A 486 -35.70 8.76 -40.67
C THR A 486 -37.21 8.75 -40.44
N ILE A 487 -37.68 9.22 -39.27
CA ILE A 487 -39.13 9.35 -39.00
C ILE A 487 -39.71 10.53 -39.78
N ALA A 488 -38.98 11.64 -39.97
CA ALA A 488 -39.41 12.78 -40.76
C ALA A 488 -39.44 12.45 -42.27
N ALA A 489 -38.51 11.66 -42.79
CA ALA A 489 -38.49 11.20 -44.18
C ALA A 489 -39.66 10.23 -44.50
N ARG A 490 -40.04 9.31 -43.60
CA ARG A 490 -41.18 8.41 -43.78
C ARG A 490 -42.55 9.09 -43.74
N ARG A 491 -42.68 10.23 -43.05
CA ARG A 491 -43.95 11.00 -43.06
C ARG A 491 -44.16 11.83 -44.32
N ARG A 492 -43.14 12.08 -45.14
CA ARG A 492 -43.27 12.79 -46.41
C ARG A 492 -43.61 11.88 -47.62
N SER A 493 -43.39 10.57 -47.52
CA SER A 493 -43.68 9.63 -48.61
C SER A 493 -45.09 9.00 -48.56
N SER A 494 -45.92 9.38 -47.57
CA SER A 494 -47.33 8.90 -47.47
C SER A 494 -48.38 9.95 -47.83
N ARG A 495 -47.97 11.01 -48.57
CA ARG A 495 -48.89 12.01 -49.16
C ARG A 495 -48.50 12.29 -50.63
N ILE A 496 -48.76 11.32 -51.51
CA ILE A 496 -48.97 11.48 -52.91
C ILE A 496 -50.01 10.42 -53.31
#